data_0a0d02e4ac2b3a7415bd90d7b0ede448
#
_entry.id   0a0d02e4ac2b3a7415bd90d7b0ede448
#
_cell.length_a   1.000
_cell.length_b   1.000
_cell.length_c   1.000
_cell.angle_alpha   90.00
_cell.angle_beta   90.00
_cell.angle_gamma   90.00
#
_symmetry.space_group_name_H-M   'P 1'
#
loop_
_entity.id
_entity.type
_entity.pdbx_description
1 polymer ?
#
loop_
_entity_poly.entity_id
_entity_poly.type
_entity_poly.pdbx_seq_one_letter_code
_entity_poly.pdbx_strand_id
1 'polypeptide(L)'
;MTAIINFLQQTGFYMFGQEGNWKCLIMIAISFVLLYLAIVKGFEPLLLLPIAFGMLCTNLPGADMFHEILFAGGHVHWDLFGGAPITQEFLTEMSEAGVADAVLAPWAVGSTVSLGLLDVLYLGVKLGIYPCLIFMGVGTMTDFGPLIANPKSLLLGAAAQLGIFMTYVGTQFMGFTYQQSASIGIIGGADGPTAIFVTSRLAPELLGPIAVAAYSYMALVPVIQPPIMKALTTKEERRIVMRPLRQVSKREKIIFPIMITVFVALLVPSAAPLIACLMLGNLFKESGVVERLQKTAGNELMNIVTIFLGFTVGATATATTFLSVQTLEIMAMGIVAFGFGTAGGVLLAKLMNLFLKEKINRLIGSAGVSAVPMAARVSQVVGQKENPSNFLLMHAMGPNVAGVIGSAIAAGVLMSLFG
;
A
#
# COMPACT_ATOMS: atom_id res chain seq x y z
N MET A 1 -42.38 -28.63 5.92
CA MET A 1 -42.17 -28.12 4.55
C MET A 1 -41.73 -26.67 4.55
N THR A 2 -42.36 -25.78 5.32
CA THR A 2 -42.02 -24.34 5.43
C THR A 2 -40.59 -24.09 5.92
N ALA A 3 -40.12 -24.84 6.91
CA ALA A 3 -38.76 -24.70 7.43
C ALA A 3 -37.67 -25.05 6.38
N ILE A 4 -37.92 -26.05 5.54
CA ILE A 4 -37.00 -26.42 4.44
C ILE A 4 -36.99 -25.36 3.35
N ILE A 5 -38.16 -24.80 3.01
CA ILE A 5 -38.27 -23.72 2.03
C ILE A 5 -37.54 -22.48 2.55
N ASN A 6 -37.76 -22.09 3.80
CA ASN A 6 -37.07 -20.97 4.42
C ASN A 6 -35.54 -21.18 4.44
N PHE A 7 -35.08 -22.39 4.77
CA PHE A 7 -33.66 -22.73 4.71
C PHE A 7 -33.09 -22.59 3.28
N LEU A 8 -33.79 -23.11 2.28
CA LEU A 8 -33.36 -23.00 0.87
C LEU A 8 -33.31 -21.54 0.40
N GLN A 9 -34.27 -20.71 0.83
CA GLN A 9 -34.29 -19.28 0.51
C GLN A 9 -33.17 -18.47 1.20
N GLN A 10 -32.64 -18.97 2.31
CA GLN A 10 -31.51 -18.38 3.02
C GLN A 10 -30.15 -18.84 2.46
N THR A 11 -30.12 -19.79 1.51
CA THR A 11 -28.86 -20.21 0.89
C THR A 11 -28.33 -19.16 -0.07
N GLY A 12 -27.01 -18.99 -0.09
CA GLY A 12 -26.34 -18.12 -1.08
C GLY A 12 -26.64 -18.50 -2.53
N PHE A 13 -26.93 -19.79 -2.81
CA PHE A 13 -27.36 -20.24 -4.14
C PHE A 13 -28.69 -19.62 -4.58
N TYR A 14 -29.66 -19.53 -3.67
CA TYR A 14 -30.92 -18.87 -3.96
C TYR A 14 -30.73 -17.36 -4.14
N MET A 15 -29.89 -16.75 -3.31
CA MET A 15 -29.60 -15.32 -3.34
C MET A 15 -28.92 -14.89 -4.63
N PHE A 16 -28.12 -15.74 -5.31
CA PHE A 16 -27.57 -15.43 -6.63
C PHE A 16 -28.63 -15.18 -7.71
N GLY A 17 -29.82 -15.77 -7.56
CA GLY A 17 -30.93 -15.56 -8.47
C GLY A 17 -31.69 -14.24 -8.27
N GLN A 18 -31.37 -13.47 -7.23
CA GLN A 18 -32.02 -12.18 -6.96
C GLN A 18 -31.42 -11.05 -7.81
N GLU A 19 -32.22 -10.04 -8.11
CA GLU A 19 -31.78 -8.89 -8.90
C GLU A 19 -30.58 -8.17 -8.24
N GLY A 20 -29.57 -7.89 -9.05
CA GLY A 20 -28.34 -7.21 -8.61
C GLY A 20 -27.20 -8.13 -8.17
N ASN A 21 -27.46 -9.33 -7.68
CA ASN A 21 -26.42 -10.25 -7.17
C ASN A 21 -25.54 -10.89 -8.25
N TRP A 22 -25.89 -10.76 -9.53
CA TRP A 22 -25.04 -11.19 -10.65
C TRP A 22 -23.65 -10.47 -10.63
N LYS A 23 -23.57 -9.26 -10.07
CA LYS A 23 -22.32 -8.53 -9.91
C LYS A 23 -21.35 -9.27 -8.97
N CYS A 24 -21.87 -9.97 -7.97
CA CYS A 24 -21.06 -10.80 -7.07
C CYS A 24 -20.35 -11.93 -7.83
N LEU A 25 -20.96 -12.51 -8.88
CA LEU A 25 -20.31 -13.51 -9.71
C LEU A 25 -19.08 -12.96 -10.44
N ILE A 26 -19.15 -11.71 -10.90
CA ILE A 26 -17.98 -11.02 -11.50
C ILE A 26 -16.87 -10.88 -10.46
N MET A 27 -17.20 -10.44 -9.25
CA MET A 27 -16.22 -10.28 -8.18
C MET A 27 -15.59 -11.61 -7.76
N ILE A 28 -16.37 -12.67 -7.72
CA ILE A 28 -15.87 -14.04 -7.48
C ILE A 28 -14.90 -14.44 -8.61
N ALA A 29 -15.25 -14.19 -9.87
CA ALA A 29 -14.36 -14.47 -10.99
C ALA A 29 -13.06 -13.66 -10.92
N ILE A 30 -13.13 -12.36 -10.56
CA ILE A 30 -11.94 -11.52 -10.33
C ILE A 30 -11.11 -12.10 -9.18
N SER A 31 -11.74 -12.52 -8.08
CA SER A 31 -11.05 -13.13 -6.94
C SER A 31 -10.28 -14.39 -7.36
N PHE A 32 -10.87 -15.25 -8.20
CA PHE A 32 -10.18 -16.44 -8.73
C PHE A 32 -9.01 -16.06 -9.63
N VAL A 33 -9.12 -15.00 -10.44
CA VAL A 33 -7.98 -14.51 -11.24
C VAL A 33 -6.85 -14.02 -10.33
N LEU A 34 -7.16 -13.25 -9.30
CA LEU A 34 -6.16 -12.77 -8.34
C LEU A 34 -5.52 -13.92 -7.56
N LEU A 35 -6.30 -14.92 -7.12
CA LEU A 35 -5.79 -16.14 -6.50
C LEU A 35 -4.86 -16.89 -7.44
N TYR A 36 -5.21 -17.03 -8.71
CA TYR A 36 -4.33 -17.66 -9.72
C TYR A 36 -3.03 -16.89 -9.88
N LEU A 37 -3.07 -15.56 -9.93
CA LEU A 37 -1.88 -14.71 -10.02
C LEU A 37 -0.98 -14.87 -8.77
N ALA A 38 -1.57 -14.92 -7.59
CA ALA A 38 -0.84 -15.11 -6.35
C ALA A 38 -0.20 -16.52 -6.26
N ILE A 39 -0.99 -17.58 -6.52
CA ILE A 39 -0.59 -18.97 -6.27
C ILE A 39 0.29 -19.51 -7.41
N VAL A 40 -0.13 -19.32 -8.68
CA VAL A 40 0.54 -19.94 -9.83
C VAL A 40 1.63 -19.05 -10.39
N LYS A 41 1.40 -17.73 -10.44
CA LYS A 41 2.38 -16.78 -10.97
C LYS A 41 3.34 -16.23 -9.90
N GLY A 42 3.05 -16.46 -8.61
CA GLY A 42 3.87 -15.97 -7.50
C GLY A 42 3.90 -14.43 -7.37
N PHE A 43 2.82 -13.75 -7.79
CA PHE A 43 2.73 -12.30 -7.72
C PHE A 43 2.38 -11.89 -6.29
N GLU A 44 3.37 -11.37 -5.56
CA GLU A 44 3.27 -10.89 -4.17
C GLU A 44 2.36 -11.78 -3.29
N PRO A 45 2.64 -13.09 -3.17
CA PRO A 45 1.70 -14.07 -2.63
C PRO A 45 1.34 -13.81 -1.16
N LEU A 46 2.23 -13.18 -0.39
CA LEU A 46 1.99 -12.91 1.03
C LEU A 46 0.81 -11.96 1.28
N LEU A 47 0.54 -11.04 0.37
CA LEU A 47 -0.52 -10.06 0.50
C LEU A 47 -1.65 -10.29 -0.50
N LEU A 48 -1.33 -10.58 -1.76
CA LEU A 48 -2.36 -10.74 -2.79
C LEU A 48 -3.27 -11.94 -2.52
N LEU A 49 -2.75 -13.03 -1.94
CA LEU A 49 -3.56 -14.20 -1.63
C LEU A 49 -4.62 -13.92 -0.55
N PRO A 50 -4.30 -13.37 0.64
CA PRO A 50 -5.32 -13.05 1.63
C PRO A 50 -6.27 -11.93 1.16
N ILE A 51 -5.82 -10.96 0.36
CA ILE A 51 -6.70 -9.94 -0.25
C ILE A 51 -7.71 -10.61 -1.19
N ALA A 52 -7.25 -11.44 -2.11
CA ALA A 52 -8.12 -12.11 -3.07
C ALA A 52 -9.12 -13.05 -2.37
N PHE A 53 -8.70 -13.70 -1.28
CA PHE A 53 -9.58 -14.56 -0.49
C PHE A 53 -10.59 -13.74 0.32
N GLY A 54 -10.20 -12.60 0.87
CA GLY A 54 -11.12 -11.66 1.53
C GLY A 54 -12.18 -11.13 0.57
N MET A 55 -11.77 -10.72 -0.64
CA MET A 55 -12.68 -10.34 -1.72
C MET A 55 -13.64 -11.46 -2.09
N LEU A 56 -13.17 -12.70 -2.16
CA LEU A 56 -14.02 -13.86 -2.41
C LEU A 56 -15.09 -13.98 -1.32
N CYS A 57 -14.70 -13.97 -0.06
CA CYS A 57 -15.59 -14.18 1.08
C CYS A 57 -16.69 -13.12 1.19
N THR A 58 -16.33 -11.86 1.01
CA THR A 58 -17.32 -10.76 1.15
C THR A 58 -18.31 -10.68 -0.01
N ASN A 59 -17.97 -11.26 -1.19
CA ASN A 59 -18.84 -11.31 -2.34
C ASN A 59 -19.65 -12.61 -2.45
N LEU A 60 -19.65 -13.45 -1.41
CA LEU A 60 -20.55 -14.60 -1.30
C LEU A 60 -21.89 -14.13 -0.70
N PRO A 61 -23.01 -14.17 -1.45
CA PRO A 61 -24.29 -13.71 -0.94
C PRO A 61 -24.71 -14.46 0.34
N GLY A 62 -25.15 -13.73 1.35
CA GLY A 62 -25.57 -14.26 2.65
C GLY A 62 -24.42 -14.70 3.57
N ALA A 63 -23.17 -14.40 3.24
CA ALA A 63 -22.03 -14.69 4.12
C ALA A 63 -21.90 -13.70 5.29
N ASP A 64 -22.38 -12.48 5.11
CA ASP A 64 -22.47 -11.40 6.12
C ASP A 64 -21.22 -11.26 7.01
N MET A 65 -20.04 -11.34 6.37
CA MET A 65 -18.76 -11.33 7.08
C MET A 65 -18.22 -9.92 7.33
N PHE A 66 -18.65 -8.94 6.52
CA PHE A 66 -18.21 -7.55 6.57
C PHE A 66 -19.36 -6.60 6.29
N HIS A 67 -19.53 -5.58 7.13
CA HIS A 67 -20.62 -4.62 7.06
C HIS A 67 -20.09 -3.19 6.88
N GLU A 68 -20.16 -2.66 5.66
CA GLU A 68 -19.68 -1.31 5.34
C GLU A 68 -20.35 -0.22 6.16
N ILE A 69 -21.61 -0.42 6.57
CA ILE A 69 -22.39 0.57 7.35
C ILE A 69 -21.72 0.93 8.68
N LEU A 70 -20.96 -0.01 9.28
CA LEU A 70 -20.21 0.23 10.52
C LEU A 70 -19.09 1.28 10.36
N PHE A 71 -18.72 1.54 9.10
CA PHE A 71 -17.61 2.42 8.73
C PHE A 71 -18.05 3.51 7.74
N ALA A 72 -19.36 3.68 7.57
CA ALA A 72 -19.95 4.63 6.63
C ALA A 72 -19.45 6.06 6.89
N GLY A 73 -19.40 6.89 5.85
CA GLY A 73 -18.92 8.27 5.97
C GLY A 73 -17.46 8.40 6.45
N GLY A 74 -16.71 7.30 6.47
CA GLY A 74 -15.30 7.33 6.87
C GLY A 74 -15.06 7.28 8.39
N HIS A 75 -16.08 7.10 9.21
CA HIS A 75 -16.00 7.02 10.66
C HIS A 75 -16.30 5.62 11.18
N VAL A 76 -15.87 5.31 12.42
CA VAL A 76 -16.29 4.09 13.13
C VAL A 76 -17.51 4.44 13.96
N HIS A 77 -18.65 3.80 13.65
CA HIS A 77 -19.90 4.01 14.38
C HIS A 77 -19.96 3.10 15.59
N TRP A 78 -19.34 3.53 16.69
CA TRP A 78 -19.20 2.75 17.91
C TRP A 78 -20.55 2.33 18.53
N ASP A 79 -21.59 3.14 18.33
CA ASP A 79 -22.94 2.82 18.79
C ASP A 79 -23.49 1.58 18.07
N LEU A 80 -23.29 1.50 16.75
CA LEU A 80 -23.69 0.32 15.96
C LEU A 80 -22.86 -0.91 16.34
N PHE A 81 -21.55 -0.73 16.63
CA PHE A 81 -20.72 -1.80 17.21
C PHE A 81 -21.23 -2.27 18.58
N GLY A 82 -21.82 -1.37 19.35
CA GLY A 82 -22.48 -1.67 20.64
C GLY A 82 -23.84 -2.32 20.50
N GLY A 83 -24.34 -2.55 19.26
CA GLY A 83 -25.66 -3.14 19.02
C GLY A 83 -26.81 -2.15 19.07
N ALA A 84 -26.53 -0.84 18.96
CA ALA A 84 -27.59 0.16 18.83
C ALA A 84 -28.37 -0.05 17.52
N PRO A 85 -29.70 0.19 17.52
CA PRO A 85 -30.50 0.09 16.30
C PRO A 85 -30.19 1.24 15.34
N ILE A 86 -30.25 0.96 14.06
CA ILE A 86 -30.09 1.95 13.01
C ILE A 86 -31.31 2.89 13.04
N THR A 87 -31.05 4.21 13.12
CA THR A 87 -32.10 5.23 13.18
C THR A 87 -32.31 5.86 11.80
N GLN A 88 -33.49 6.46 11.59
CA GLN A 88 -33.77 7.25 10.39
C GLN A 88 -32.82 8.45 10.26
N GLU A 89 -32.50 9.09 11.39
CA GLU A 89 -31.56 10.20 11.44
C GLU A 89 -30.17 9.79 10.94
N PHE A 90 -29.64 8.64 11.41
CA PHE A 90 -28.37 8.07 10.95
C PHE A 90 -28.35 7.83 9.43
N LEU A 91 -29.41 7.20 8.87
CA LEU A 91 -29.47 6.93 7.43
C LEU A 91 -29.52 8.22 6.62
N THR A 92 -30.23 9.25 7.11
CA THR A 92 -30.32 10.55 6.45
C THR A 92 -28.97 11.26 6.47
N GLU A 93 -28.31 11.30 7.64
CA GLU A 93 -26.98 11.88 7.81
C GLU A 93 -25.93 11.23 6.89
N MET A 94 -25.93 9.88 6.80
CA MET A 94 -25.01 9.14 5.93
C MET A 94 -25.30 9.38 4.44
N SER A 95 -26.56 9.53 4.06
CA SER A 95 -26.95 9.89 2.70
C SER A 95 -26.51 11.31 2.32
N GLU A 96 -26.68 12.27 3.24
CA GLU A 96 -26.21 13.64 3.07
C GLU A 96 -24.68 13.74 3.03
N ALA A 97 -23.99 12.86 3.77
CA ALA A 97 -22.55 12.71 3.73
C ALA A 97 -22.02 12.04 2.43
N GLY A 98 -22.91 11.65 1.52
CA GLY A 98 -22.57 11.08 0.22
C GLY A 98 -22.21 9.59 0.27
N VAL A 99 -22.64 8.87 1.30
CA VAL A 99 -22.52 7.40 1.35
C VAL A 99 -23.43 6.80 0.28
N ALA A 100 -22.89 5.87 -0.49
CA ALA A 100 -23.60 5.25 -1.60
C ALA A 100 -24.89 4.55 -1.13
N ASP A 101 -26.00 4.75 -1.86
CA ASP A 101 -27.28 4.10 -1.57
C ASP A 101 -27.16 2.58 -1.43
N ALA A 102 -26.28 1.94 -2.18
CA ALA A 102 -26.04 0.51 -2.11
C ALA A 102 -25.54 0.03 -0.73
N VAL A 103 -24.90 0.91 0.06
CA VAL A 103 -24.45 0.63 1.44
C VAL A 103 -25.59 0.81 2.44
N LEU A 104 -26.47 1.77 2.19
CA LEU A 104 -27.56 2.13 3.10
C LEU A 104 -28.83 1.33 2.87
N ALA A 105 -29.18 1.05 1.61
CA ALA A 105 -30.43 0.41 1.20
C ALA A 105 -30.71 -0.97 1.84
N PRO A 106 -29.71 -1.82 2.17
CA PRO A 106 -29.97 -3.08 2.84
C PRO A 106 -30.50 -2.94 4.26
N TRP A 107 -30.40 -1.76 4.86
CA TRP A 107 -30.64 -1.54 6.28
C TRP A 107 -31.99 -0.87 6.55
N ALA A 108 -32.81 -1.51 7.35
CA ALA A 108 -34.09 -0.97 7.79
C ALA A 108 -33.93 -0.19 9.11
N VAL A 109 -34.74 0.85 9.29
CA VAL A 109 -34.84 1.57 10.58
C VAL A 109 -35.26 0.60 11.67
N GLY A 110 -34.55 0.60 12.79
CA GLY A 110 -34.76 -0.30 13.92
C GLY A 110 -33.99 -1.63 13.84
N SER A 111 -33.34 -1.95 12.71
CA SER A 111 -32.45 -3.11 12.61
C SER A 111 -31.14 -2.90 13.37
N THR A 112 -30.53 -3.99 13.83
CA THR A 112 -29.20 -4.00 14.46
C THR A 112 -28.21 -4.74 13.57
N VAL A 113 -26.95 -4.31 13.60
CA VAL A 113 -25.87 -4.99 12.86
C VAL A 113 -25.35 -6.16 13.70
N SER A 114 -25.36 -7.36 13.14
CA SER A 114 -24.72 -8.53 13.74
C SER A 114 -23.25 -8.53 13.34
N LEU A 115 -22.35 -8.31 14.31
CA LEU A 115 -20.93 -8.18 14.03
C LEU A 115 -20.32 -9.45 13.43
N GLY A 116 -19.69 -9.31 12.29
CA GLY A 116 -18.87 -10.33 11.65
C GLY A 116 -17.41 -10.31 12.13
N LEU A 117 -16.69 -11.39 11.87
CA LEU A 117 -15.26 -11.48 12.18
C LEU A 117 -14.47 -10.35 11.50
N LEU A 118 -14.77 -10.05 10.23
CA LEU A 118 -14.03 -9.06 9.46
C LEU A 118 -14.32 -7.63 9.91
N ASP A 119 -15.49 -7.36 10.47
CA ASP A 119 -15.80 -6.04 11.05
C ASP A 119 -14.84 -5.70 12.19
N VAL A 120 -14.62 -6.66 13.10
CA VAL A 120 -13.73 -6.47 14.26
C VAL A 120 -12.26 -6.37 13.81
N LEU A 121 -11.83 -7.24 12.92
CA LEU A 121 -10.44 -7.20 12.40
C LEU A 121 -10.18 -5.93 11.58
N TYR A 122 -11.17 -5.42 10.85
CA TYR A 122 -11.03 -4.21 10.04
C TYR A 122 -10.74 -2.95 10.88
N LEU A 123 -11.09 -2.93 12.17
CA LEU A 123 -10.68 -1.85 13.08
C LEU A 123 -9.15 -1.65 13.07
N GLY A 124 -8.38 -2.71 12.96
CA GLY A 124 -6.92 -2.60 12.87
C GLY A 124 -6.42 -1.88 11.61
N VAL A 125 -7.18 -1.95 10.51
CA VAL A 125 -6.94 -1.16 9.29
C VAL A 125 -7.37 0.29 9.52
N LYS A 126 -8.62 0.47 9.96
CA LYS A 126 -9.26 1.79 10.11
C LYS A 126 -8.53 2.68 11.10
N LEU A 127 -8.05 2.11 12.20
CA LEU A 127 -7.26 2.82 13.21
C LEU A 127 -5.78 2.96 12.82
N GLY A 128 -5.34 2.40 11.70
CA GLY A 128 -3.96 2.47 11.22
C GLY A 128 -2.98 1.58 12.00
N ILE A 129 -3.46 0.61 12.78
CA ILE A 129 -2.62 -0.28 13.60
C ILE A 129 -1.80 -1.21 12.70
N TYR A 130 -2.46 -1.91 11.77
CA TYR A 130 -1.77 -2.89 10.91
C TYR A 130 -0.68 -2.29 10.02
N PRO A 131 -0.91 -1.16 9.31
CA PRO A 131 0.15 -0.53 8.53
C PRO A 131 1.38 -0.17 9.37
N CYS A 132 1.18 0.38 10.58
CA CYS A 132 2.28 0.72 11.46
C CYS A 132 3.07 -0.52 11.92
N LEU A 133 2.38 -1.61 12.28
CA LEU A 133 3.03 -2.86 12.69
C LEU A 133 3.78 -3.54 11.53
N ILE A 134 3.27 -3.47 10.30
CA ILE A 134 4.00 -3.93 9.11
C ILE A 134 5.27 -3.09 8.92
N PHE A 135 5.20 -1.78 9.09
CA PHE A 135 6.40 -0.92 9.04
C PHE A 135 7.44 -1.31 10.07
N MET A 136 7.03 -1.73 11.28
CA MET A 136 7.96 -2.27 12.29
C MET A 136 8.65 -3.54 11.78
N GLY A 137 7.92 -4.47 11.21
CA GLY A 137 8.47 -5.69 10.59
C GLY A 137 9.44 -5.36 9.44
N VAL A 138 9.04 -4.46 8.53
CA VAL A 138 9.89 -3.98 7.43
C VAL A 138 11.19 -3.35 7.98
N GLY A 139 11.10 -2.59 9.07
CA GLY A 139 12.26 -1.99 9.75
C GLY A 139 13.28 -3.02 10.21
N THR A 140 12.83 -4.17 10.75
CA THR A 140 13.74 -5.26 11.17
C THR A 140 14.48 -5.92 10.01
N MET A 141 13.87 -5.93 8.82
CA MET A 141 14.46 -6.55 7.63
C MET A 141 15.33 -5.57 6.83
N THR A 142 15.07 -4.27 6.98
CA THR A 142 15.73 -3.22 6.19
C THR A 142 17.16 -2.97 6.70
N ASP A 143 18.11 -2.82 5.77
CA ASP A 143 19.46 -2.34 6.04
C ASP A 143 19.62 -0.89 5.56
N PHE A 144 19.71 0.04 6.49
CA PHE A 144 19.96 1.46 6.21
C PHE A 144 21.45 1.78 5.99
N GLY A 145 22.33 0.81 6.13
CA GLY A 145 23.78 0.98 5.90
C GLY A 145 24.12 1.67 4.58
N PRO A 146 23.58 1.22 3.43
CA PRO A 146 23.83 1.86 2.13
C PRO A 146 23.38 3.33 2.07
N LEU A 147 22.28 3.68 2.74
CA LEU A 147 21.80 5.06 2.84
C LEU A 147 22.71 5.92 3.71
N ILE A 148 23.12 5.40 4.88
CA ILE A 148 24.05 6.08 5.79
C ILE A 148 25.43 6.26 5.13
N ALA A 149 25.88 5.25 4.38
CA ALA A 149 27.15 5.32 3.65
C ALA A 149 27.15 6.39 2.55
N ASN A 150 25.99 6.59 1.89
CA ASN A 150 25.83 7.58 0.82
C ASN A 150 24.52 8.38 1.01
N PRO A 151 24.51 9.42 1.86
CA PRO A 151 23.31 10.22 2.15
C PRO A 151 22.69 10.91 0.91
N LYS A 152 23.46 11.10 -0.17
CA LYS A 152 22.94 11.62 -1.45
C LYS A 152 21.83 10.74 -2.04
N SER A 153 21.77 9.48 -1.64
CA SER A 153 20.68 8.55 -2.00
C SER A 153 19.31 9.02 -1.53
N LEU A 154 19.22 9.84 -0.47
CA LEU A 154 17.97 10.46 -0.02
C LEU A 154 17.32 11.28 -1.14
N LEU A 155 18.11 12.00 -1.92
CA LEU A 155 17.60 12.81 -3.03
C LEU A 155 16.97 11.95 -4.12
N LEU A 156 17.53 10.76 -4.39
CA LEU A 156 16.97 9.83 -5.38
C LEU A 156 15.66 9.21 -4.90
N GLY A 157 15.56 8.87 -3.59
CA GLY A 157 14.31 8.44 -2.98
C GLY A 157 13.25 9.55 -3.01
N ALA A 158 13.63 10.78 -2.68
CA ALA A 158 12.73 11.93 -2.76
C ALA A 158 12.24 12.20 -4.19
N ALA A 159 13.11 12.08 -5.21
CA ALA A 159 12.73 12.26 -6.61
C ALA A 159 11.73 11.22 -7.11
N ALA A 160 11.79 10.00 -6.59
CA ALA A 160 10.84 8.96 -6.93
C ALA A 160 9.42 9.27 -6.40
N GLN A 161 9.29 10.12 -5.36
CA GLN A 161 7.98 10.59 -4.88
C GLN A 161 7.28 11.51 -5.91
N LEU A 162 7.96 11.92 -6.98
CA LEU A 162 7.32 12.58 -8.12
C LEU A 162 6.12 11.78 -8.64
N GLY A 163 6.19 10.44 -8.57
CA GLY A 163 5.06 9.55 -8.91
C GLY A 163 3.80 9.86 -8.10
N ILE A 164 3.94 10.12 -6.79
CA ILE A 164 2.82 10.48 -5.90
C ILE A 164 2.19 11.81 -6.35
N PHE A 165 3.00 12.85 -6.45
CA PHE A 165 2.48 14.20 -6.71
C PHE A 165 1.95 14.36 -8.15
N MET A 166 2.58 13.75 -9.14
CA MET A 166 2.08 13.77 -10.52
C MET A 166 0.76 13.02 -10.66
N THR A 167 0.60 11.91 -9.95
CA THR A 167 -0.67 11.17 -9.92
C THR A 167 -1.76 11.95 -9.19
N TYR A 168 -1.41 12.57 -8.05
CA TYR A 168 -2.34 13.47 -7.35
C TYR A 168 -2.87 14.56 -8.28
N VAL A 169 -1.99 15.26 -8.99
CA VAL A 169 -2.39 16.31 -9.93
C VAL A 169 -3.21 15.72 -11.09
N GLY A 170 -2.79 14.58 -11.64
CA GLY A 170 -3.51 13.92 -12.74
C GLY A 170 -4.94 13.53 -12.37
N THR A 171 -5.16 13.00 -11.18
CA THR A 171 -6.49 12.61 -10.71
C THR A 171 -7.39 13.81 -10.40
N GLN A 172 -6.82 14.96 -10.04
CA GLN A 172 -7.59 16.22 -9.93
C GLN A 172 -8.21 16.62 -11.29
N PHE A 173 -7.47 16.47 -12.38
CA PHE A 173 -8.00 16.72 -13.75
C PHE A 173 -9.06 15.70 -14.18
N MET A 174 -9.10 14.52 -13.56
CA MET A 174 -10.13 13.50 -13.80
C MET A 174 -11.40 13.72 -12.96
N GLY A 175 -11.40 14.72 -12.05
CA GLY A 175 -12.58 15.09 -11.26
C GLY A 175 -12.69 14.39 -9.90
N PHE A 176 -11.64 13.72 -9.43
CA PHE A 176 -11.61 13.18 -8.07
C PHE A 176 -11.48 14.28 -7.03
N THR A 177 -12.02 14.05 -5.83
CA THR A 177 -11.84 14.98 -4.70
C THR A 177 -10.38 15.05 -4.27
N TYR A 178 -10.01 16.06 -3.47
CA TYR A 178 -8.64 16.20 -2.95
C TYR A 178 -8.22 14.98 -2.11
N GLN A 179 -9.11 14.47 -1.27
CA GLN A 179 -8.88 13.28 -0.46
C GLN A 179 -8.70 12.02 -1.30
N GLN A 180 -9.58 11.81 -2.28
CA GLN A 180 -9.49 10.70 -3.23
C GLN A 180 -8.21 10.77 -4.04
N SER A 181 -7.86 11.96 -4.53
CA SER A 181 -6.63 12.17 -5.30
C SER A 181 -5.37 11.93 -4.47
N ALA A 182 -5.37 12.31 -3.19
CA ALA A 182 -4.28 12.01 -2.28
C ALA A 182 -4.13 10.50 -2.07
N SER A 183 -5.27 9.80 -1.90
CA SER A 183 -5.32 8.34 -1.73
C SER A 183 -4.91 7.57 -2.98
N ILE A 184 -5.26 8.05 -4.18
CA ILE A 184 -4.80 7.46 -5.45
C ILE A 184 -3.32 7.81 -5.69
N GLY A 185 -2.94 9.05 -5.42
CA GLY A 185 -1.58 9.54 -5.60
C GLY A 185 -0.54 8.72 -4.86
N ILE A 186 -0.83 8.33 -3.61
CA ILE A 186 0.12 7.60 -2.76
C ILE A 186 0.53 6.24 -3.35
N ILE A 187 -0.25 5.64 -4.26
CA ILE A 187 0.12 4.43 -5.01
C ILE A 187 1.48 4.62 -5.72
N GLY A 188 1.76 5.84 -6.17
CA GLY A 188 3.01 6.19 -6.86
C GLY A 188 4.27 6.03 -6.02
N GLY A 189 4.14 5.98 -4.69
CA GLY A 189 5.23 5.65 -3.77
C GLY A 189 5.65 4.18 -3.82
N ALA A 190 4.82 3.31 -4.38
CA ALA A 190 5.01 1.86 -4.42
C ALA A 190 5.14 1.23 -3.03
N ASP A 191 4.32 1.68 -2.10
CA ASP A 191 4.30 1.28 -0.70
C ASP A 191 2.87 0.92 -0.29
N GLY A 192 2.57 -0.38 -0.30
CA GLY A 192 1.23 -0.88 -0.02
C GLY A 192 0.69 -0.50 1.37
N PRO A 193 1.44 -0.75 2.46
CA PRO A 193 1.01 -0.35 3.81
C PRO A 193 0.75 1.16 3.94
N THR A 194 1.59 1.99 3.34
CA THR A 194 1.38 3.45 3.31
C THR A 194 0.12 3.83 2.52
N ALA A 195 -0.13 3.16 1.39
CA ALA A 195 -1.35 3.39 0.61
C ALA A 195 -2.61 3.08 1.43
N ILE A 196 -2.62 1.95 2.14
CA ILE A 196 -3.73 1.59 3.04
C ILE A 196 -3.87 2.60 4.18
N PHE A 197 -2.76 3.03 4.79
CA PHE A 197 -2.77 3.98 5.90
C PHE A 197 -3.38 5.33 5.53
N VAL A 198 -3.05 5.85 4.36
CA VAL A 198 -3.61 7.10 3.84
C VAL A 198 -5.07 6.93 3.44
N THR A 199 -5.36 5.90 2.63
CA THR A 199 -6.69 5.70 2.06
C THR A 199 -7.74 5.39 3.11
N SER A 200 -7.41 4.58 4.13
CA SER A 200 -8.33 4.28 5.23
C SER A 200 -8.80 5.51 6.01
N ARG A 201 -8.09 6.64 5.88
CA ARG A 201 -8.40 7.90 6.55
C ARG A 201 -8.99 8.94 5.62
N LEU A 202 -8.45 9.10 4.42
CA LEU A 202 -8.82 10.17 3.49
C LEU A 202 -9.96 9.78 2.54
N ALA A 203 -9.99 8.52 2.07
CA ALA A 203 -10.99 8.03 1.11
C ALA A 203 -11.27 6.53 1.32
N PRO A 204 -11.86 6.15 2.47
CA PRO A 204 -12.07 4.74 2.82
C PRO A 204 -12.93 3.97 1.82
N GLU A 205 -13.81 4.64 1.09
CA GLU A 205 -14.60 4.07 0.00
C GLU A 205 -13.76 3.55 -1.17
N LEU A 206 -12.54 4.07 -1.36
CA LEU A 206 -11.60 3.62 -2.39
C LEU A 206 -10.59 2.59 -1.90
N LEU A 207 -10.69 2.15 -0.64
CA LEU A 207 -9.66 1.30 -0.01
C LEU A 207 -9.47 -0.03 -0.76
N GLY A 208 -10.56 -0.71 -1.11
CA GLY A 208 -10.51 -1.96 -1.87
C GLY A 208 -9.81 -1.81 -3.22
N PRO A 209 -10.30 -0.92 -4.11
CA PRO A 209 -9.65 -0.65 -5.40
C PRO A 209 -8.18 -0.23 -5.28
N ILE A 210 -7.85 0.67 -4.36
CA ILE A 210 -6.48 1.17 -4.17
C ILE A 210 -5.55 0.06 -3.66
N ALA A 211 -6.00 -0.77 -2.73
CA ALA A 211 -5.20 -1.86 -2.21
C ALA A 211 -4.90 -2.91 -3.30
N VAL A 212 -5.92 -3.33 -4.05
CA VAL A 212 -5.74 -4.26 -5.18
C VAL A 212 -4.77 -3.66 -6.22
N ALA A 213 -4.93 -2.38 -6.57
CA ALA A 213 -4.03 -1.69 -7.47
C ALA A 213 -2.59 -1.66 -6.94
N ALA A 214 -2.38 -1.18 -5.71
CA ALA A 214 -1.06 -1.01 -5.11
C ALA A 214 -0.29 -2.33 -5.06
N TYR A 215 -0.90 -3.41 -4.57
CA TYR A 215 -0.23 -4.70 -4.45
C TYR A 215 -0.04 -5.41 -5.79
N SER A 216 -1.00 -5.29 -6.72
CA SER A 216 -0.84 -5.82 -8.07
C SER A 216 0.31 -5.15 -8.80
N TYR A 217 0.48 -3.84 -8.65
CA TYR A 217 1.56 -3.10 -9.33
C TYR A 217 2.92 -3.33 -8.68
N MET A 218 2.99 -3.51 -7.36
CA MET A 218 4.23 -3.93 -6.71
C MET A 218 4.75 -5.23 -7.31
N ALA A 219 3.88 -6.19 -7.59
CA ALA A 219 4.25 -7.44 -8.26
C ALA A 219 4.73 -7.22 -9.72
N LEU A 220 4.23 -6.17 -10.39
CA LEU A 220 4.58 -5.84 -11.77
C LEU A 220 5.82 -4.92 -11.90
N VAL A 221 6.43 -4.48 -10.81
CA VAL A 221 7.66 -3.67 -10.82
C VAL A 221 8.73 -4.23 -11.75
N PRO A 222 9.05 -5.55 -11.76
CA PRO A 222 10.04 -6.12 -12.67
C PRO A 222 9.66 -6.04 -14.16
N VAL A 223 8.40 -5.79 -14.48
CA VAL A 223 7.87 -5.65 -15.85
C VAL A 223 7.79 -4.19 -16.24
N ILE A 224 7.31 -3.32 -15.34
CA ILE A 224 7.04 -1.90 -15.62
C ILE A 224 8.33 -1.08 -15.65
N GLN A 225 9.27 -1.29 -14.72
CA GLN A 225 10.46 -0.47 -14.59
C GLN A 225 11.47 -0.63 -15.74
N PRO A 226 11.85 -1.85 -16.20
CA PRO A 226 12.92 -2.00 -17.18
C PRO A 226 12.72 -1.27 -18.51
N PRO A 227 11.52 -1.23 -19.12
CA PRO A 227 11.28 -0.43 -20.33
C PRO A 227 11.55 1.06 -20.10
N ILE A 228 11.06 1.61 -18.99
CA ILE A 228 11.21 3.03 -18.63
C ILE A 228 12.69 3.37 -18.40
N MET A 229 13.38 2.53 -17.61
CA MET A 229 14.81 2.67 -17.34
C MET A 229 15.64 2.67 -18.64
N LYS A 230 15.34 1.76 -19.57
CA LYS A 230 16.02 1.66 -20.85
C LYS A 230 15.72 2.85 -21.77
N ALA A 231 14.48 3.33 -21.80
CA ALA A 231 14.08 4.49 -22.58
C ALA A 231 14.78 5.78 -22.11
N LEU A 232 14.96 5.90 -20.78
CA LEU A 232 15.56 7.10 -20.19
C LEU A 232 17.08 7.06 -20.05
N THR A 233 17.75 5.92 -20.34
CA THR A 233 19.20 5.79 -20.18
C THR A 233 19.87 5.22 -21.42
N THR A 234 21.07 5.67 -21.71
CA THR A 234 21.92 5.10 -22.79
C THR A 234 22.63 3.85 -22.28
N LYS A 235 23.15 3.02 -23.22
CA LYS A 235 23.94 1.82 -22.86
C LYS A 235 25.19 2.18 -22.05
N GLU A 236 25.86 3.28 -22.39
CA GLU A 236 27.04 3.76 -21.68
C GLU A 236 26.71 4.16 -20.24
N GLU A 237 25.60 4.84 -20.03
CA GLU A 237 25.11 5.24 -18.71
C GLU A 237 24.82 4.04 -17.81
N ARG A 238 24.30 2.95 -18.38
CA ARG A 238 23.99 1.71 -17.65
C ARG A 238 25.24 0.89 -17.32
N ARG A 239 26.33 1.09 -18.03
CA ARG A 239 27.63 0.39 -17.82
C ARG A 239 28.50 1.02 -16.76
N ILE A 240 28.15 2.19 -16.22
CA ILE A 240 28.94 2.87 -15.17
C ILE A 240 29.07 1.94 -13.97
N VAL A 241 30.30 1.61 -13.61
CA VAL A 241 30.65 0.84 -12.40
C VAL A 241 30.84 1.83 -11.25
N MET A 242 30.18 1.55 -10.12
CA MET A 242 30.28 2.40 -8.95
C MET A 242 31.34 1.86 -7.97
N ARG A 243 32.02 2.78 -7.28
CA ARG A 243 32.99 2.42 -6.23
C ARG A 243 32.29 1.79 -5.03
N PRO A 244 32.94 0.86 -4.31
CA PRO A 244 32.37 0.28 -3.09
C PRO A 244 31.95 1.35 -2.08
N LEU A 245 30.83 1.11 -1.38
CA LEU A 245 30.38 1.98 -0.31
C LEU A 245 31.35 1.94 0.87
N ARG A 246 31.47 3.05 1.63
CA ARG A 246 32.19 3.05 2.89
C ARG A 246 31.55 2.10 3.90
N GLN A 247 32.35 1.56 4.78
CA GLN A 247 31.83 0.82 5.93
C GLN A 247 31.16 1.77 6.91
N VAL A 248 29.98 1.39 7.40
CA VAL A 248 29.20 2.14 8.39
C VAL A 248 29.45 1.52 9.77
N SER A 249 29.76 2.36 10.75
CA SER A 249 29.98 1.91 12.11
C SER A 249 28.68 1.48 12.79
N LYS A 250 28.77 0.57 13.78
CA LYS A 250 27.61 0.15 14.59
C LYS A 250 26.94 1.33 15.30
N ARG A 251 27.72 2.33 15.73
CA ARG A 251 27.17 3.54 16.37
C ARG A 251 26.31 4.36 15.41
N GLU A 252 26.77 4.57 14.18
CA GLU A 252 25.98 5.27 13.16
C GLU A 252 24.65 4.55 12.88
N LYS A 253 24.68 3.22 12.78
CA LYS A 253 23.47 2.40 12.55
C LYS A 253 22.47 2.46 13.71
N ILE A 254 22.91 2.62 14.95
CA ILE A 254 22.04 2.78 16.13
C ILE A 254 21.49 4.20 16.25
N ILE A 255 22.33 5.21 15.99
CA ILE A 255 21.92 6.62 16.11
C ILE A 255 20.94 7.02 14.99
N PHE A 256 21.11 6.48 13.79
CA PHE A 256 20.33 6.83 12.61
C PHE A 256 18.80 6.69 12.81
N PRO A 257 18.26 5.56 13.26
CA PRO A 257 16.81 5.41 13.44
C PRO A 257 16.27 6.36 14.52
N ILE A 258 17.00 6.64 15.58
CA ILE A 258 16.61 7.58 16.64
C ILE A 258 16.54 8.99 16.06
N MET A 259 17.57 9.41 15.34
CA MET A 259 17.67 10.73 14.73
C MET A 259 16.57 10.96 13.70
N ILE A 260 16.34 9.98 12.81
CA ILE A 260 15.26 10.08 11.79
C ILE A 260 13.90 10.15 12.45
N THR A 261 13.63 9.35 13.49
CA THR A 261 12.35 9.41 14.20
C THR A 261 12.10 10.81 14.76
N VAL A 262 13.06 11.37 15.49
CA VAL A 262 12.92 12.70 16.10
C VAL A 262 12.75 13.76 15.02
N PHE A 263 13.61 13.76 14.00
CA PHE A 263 13.58 14.76 12.94
C PHE A 263 12.26 14.75 12.17
N VAL A 264 11.81 13.55 11.72
CA VAL A 264 10.59 13.45 10.93
C VAL A 264 9.35 13.71 11.78
N ALA A 265 9.29 13.23 13.03
CA ALA A 265 8.14 13.49 13.90
C ALA A 265 7.97 14.98 14.23
N LEU A 266 9.06 15.72 14.34
CA LEU A 266 9.00 17.18 14.53
C LEU A 266 8.66 17.94 13.25
N LEU A 267 9.09 17.45 12.09
CA LEU A 267 8.84 18.09 10.80
C LEU A 267 7.43 17.80 10.27
N VAL A 268 6.99 16.55 10.34
CA VAL A 268 5.69 16.05 9.84
C VAL A 268 5.07 15.14 10.89
N PRO A 269 4.37 15.68 11.90
CA PRO A 269 3.79 14.89 13.00
C PRO A 269 2.88 13.75 12.53
N SER A 270 2.12 13.95 11.46
CA SER A 270 1.21 12.94 10.87
C SER A 270 1.94 11.71 10.32
N ALA A 271 3.22 11.82 9.96
CA ALA A 271 4.05 10.69 9.54
C ALA A 271 4.66 9.92 10.73
N ALA A 272 4.61 10.49 11.94
CA ALA A 272 5.29 9.94 13.11
C ALA A 272 4.95 8.46 13.40
N PRO A 273 3.68 8.00 13.34
CA PRO A 273 3.36 6.60 13.64
C PRO A 273 4.06 5.60 12.71
N LEU A 274 4.08 5.88 11.39
CA LEU A 274 4.72 5.02 10.40
C LEU A 274 6.25 5.01 10.59
N ILE A 275 6.86 6.20 10.67
CA ILE A 275 8.32 6.34 10.80
C ILE A 275 8.81 5.80 12.14
N ALA A 276 8.11 6.07 13.24
CA ALA A 276 8.51 5.55 14.56
C ALA A 276 8.50 4.02 14.57
N CYS A 277 7.48 3.38 14.01
CA CYS A 277 7.42 1.93 13.91
C CYS A 277 8.53 1.36 13.02
N LEU A 278 8.77 1.95 11.84
CA LEU A 278 9.87 1.56 10.95
C LEU A 278 11.23 1.64 11.66
N MET A 279 11.50 2.75 12.32
CA MET A 279 12.75 3.00 12.98
C MET A 279 12.91 2.19 14.25
N LEU A 280 11.82 1.90 14.98
CA LEU A 280 11.84 1.00 16.13
C LEU A 280 12.23 -0.43 15.70
N GLY A 281 11.64 -0.93 14.62
CA GLY A 281 12.01 -2.23 14.05
C GLY A 281 13.49 -2.29 13.66
N ASN A 282 13.98 -1.23 13.02
CA ASN A 282 15.39 -1.14 12.66
C ASN A 282 16.31 -1.06 13.90
N LEU A 283 15.90 -0.33 14.94
CA LEU A 283 16.62 -0.25 16.19
C LEU A 283 16.71 -1.62 16.89
N PHE A 284 15.67 -2.45 16.84
CA PHE A 284 15.73 -3.83 17.33
C PHE A 284 16.85 -4.62 16.65
N LYS A 285 16.99 -4.48 15.34
CA LYS A 285 18.03 -5.14 14.55
C LYS A 285 19.42 -4.61 14.89
N GLU A 286 19.64 -3.31 14.80
CA GLU A 286 20.96 -2.71 14.85
C GLU A 286 21.54 -2.64 16.28
N SER A 287 20.68 -2.62 17.31
CA SER A 287 21.13 -2.65 18.71
C SER A 287 21.80 -3.97 19.08
N GLY A 288 21.28 -5.09 18.57
CA GLY A 288 21.77 -6.44 18.85
C GLY A 288 21.50 -6.93 20.28
N VAL A 289 20.68 -6.21 21.07
CA VAL A 289 20.38 -6.57 22.47
C VAL A 289 19.00 -7.19 22.67
N VAL A 290 18.15 -7.14 21.64
CA VAL A 290 16.75 -7.62 21.66
C VAL A 290 16.45 -8.55 20.48
N GLU A 291 17.33 -9.51 20.23
CA GLU A 291 17.23 -10.42 19.09
C GLU A 291 15.87 -11.16 19.02
N ARG A 292 15.29 -11.51 20.18
CA ARG A 292 13.97 -12.14 20.24
C ARG A 292 12.89 -11.23 19.70
N LEU A 293 12.89 -9.94 20.07
CA LEU A 293 11.92 -8.95 19.57
C LEU A 293 12.11 -8.70 18.08
N GLN A 294 13.35 -8.61 17.62
CA GLN A 294 13.66 -8.48 16.20
C GLN A 294 13.08 -9.64 15.39
N LYS A 295 13.32 -10.89 15.82
CA LYS A 295 12.79 -12.09 15.13
C LYS A 295 11.27 -12.10 15.13
N THR A 296 10.63 -11.87 16.28
CA THR A 296 9.17 -11.84 16.38
C THR A 296 8.56 -10.75 15.51
N ALA A 297 9.13 -9.53 15.53
CA ALA A 297 8.59 -8.43 14.74
C ALA A 297 8.75 -8.66 13.22
N GLY A 298 9.89 -9.23 12.79
CA GLY A 298 10.17 -9.47 11.37
C GLY A 298 9.52 -10.72 10.77
N ASN A 299 9.08 -11.66 11.59
CA ASN A 299 8.46 -12.92 11.13
C ASN A 299 7.03 -13.06 11.64
N GLU A 300 6.85 -13.47 12.91
CA GLU A 300 5.54 -13.89 13.42
C GLU A 300 4.53 -12.74 13.43
N LEU A 301 4.91 -11.59 14.02
CA LEU A 301 4.03 -10.42 14.09
C LEU A 301 3.69 -9.91 12.69
N MET A 302 4.70 -9.76 11.83
CA MET A 302 4.50 -9.30 10.46
C MET A 302 3.58 -10.23 9.69
N ASN A 303 3.75 -11.55 9.80
CA ASN A 303 2.91 -12.53 9.13
C ASN A 303 1.46 -12.50 9.63
N ILE A 304 1.24 -12.45 10.95
CA ILE A 304 -0.10 -12.35 11.56
C ILE A 304 -0.81 -11.08 11.07
N VAL A 305 -0.12 -9.95 11.14
CA VAL A 305 -0.69 -8.66 10.74
C VAL A 305 -0.96 -8.62 9.23
N THR A 306 -0.10 -9.25 8.43
CA THR A 306 -0.30 -9.37 6.98
C THR A 306 -1.55 -10.19 6.64
N ILE A 307 -1.81 -11.29 7.36
CA ILE A 307 -3.03 -12.09 7.20
C ILE A 307 -4.26 -11.22 7.51
N PHE A 308 -4.28 -10.56 8.67
CA PHE A 308 -5.43 -9.75 9.08
C PHE A 308 -5.67 -8.57 8.13
N LEU A 309 -4.60 -7.84 7.80
CA LEU A 309 -4.68 -6.71 6.88
C LEU A 309 -5.16 -7.16 5.49
N GLY A 310 -4.53 -8.18 4.91
CA GLY A 310 -4.91 -8.66 3.57
C GLY A 310 -6.35 -9.15 3.53
N PHE A 311 -6.76 -9.95 4.49
CA PHE A 311 -8.10 -10.52 4.53
C PHE A 311 -9.19 -9.44 4.69
N THR A 312 -8.98 -8.49 5.60
CA THR A 312 -9.95 -7.41 5.85
C THR A 312 -9.99 -6.36 4.75
N VAL A 313 -8.84 -6.00 4.20
CA VAL A 313 -8.77 -5.07 3.05
C VAL A 313 -9.39 -5.70 1.81
N GLY A 314 -9.17 -7.00 1.59
CA GLY A 314 -9.87 -7.74 0.53
C GLY A 314 -11.39 -7.67 0.69
N ALA A 315 -11.89 -7.74 1.91
CA ALA A 315 -13.32 -7.68 2.21
C ALA A 315 -13.96 -6.33 1.85
N THR A 316 -13.21 -5.23 1.80
CA THR A 316 -13.73 -3.93 1.35
C THR A 316 -13.96 -3.85 -0.16
N ALA A 317 -13.44 -4.81 -0.93
CA ALA A 317 -13.65 -4.89 -2.37
C ALA A 317 -14.97 -5.60 -2.70
N THR A 318 -16.07 -4.94 -2.39
CA THR A 318 -17.43 -5.44 -2.67
C THR A 318 -17.85 -5.17 -4.12
N ALA A 319 -18.90 -5.85 -4.61
CA ALA A 319 -19.42 -5.63 -5.95
C ALA A 319 -19.90 -4.19 -6.17
N THR A 320 -20.34 -3.52 -5.11
CA THR A 320 -20.84 -2.15 -5.14
C THR A 320 -19.74 -1.11 -5.28
N THR A 321 -18.65 -1.28 -4.56
CA THR A 321 -17.53 -0.33 -4.53
C THR A 321 -16.51 -0.60 -5.64
N PHE A 322 -16.27 -1.87 -5.97
CA PHE A 322 -15.19 -2.25 -6.88
C PHE A 322 -15.58 -2.18 -8.37
N LEU A 323 -16.83 -2.54 -8.73
CA LEU A 323 -17.31 -2.53 -10.12
C LEU A 323 -17.77 -1.13 -10.55
N SER A 324 -16.85 -0.17 -10.55
CA SER A 324 -17.08 1.21 -10.92
C SER A 324 -16.09 1.69 -11.99
N VAL A 325 -16.43 2.75 -12.72
CA VAL A 325 -15.50 3.40 -13.66
C VAL A 325 -14.30 3.95 -12.91
N GLN A 326 -14.51 4.47 -11.69
CA GLN A 326 -13.44 4.97 -10.82
C GLN A 326 -12.38 3.90 -10.53
N THR A 327 -12.76 2.65 -10.34
CA THR A 327 -11.79 1.56 -10.16
C THR A 327 -10.88 1.38 -11.37
N LEU A 328 -11.43 1.46 -12.59
CA LEU A 328 -10.62 1.39 -13.82
C LEU A 328 -9.67 2.58 -13.94
N GLU A 329 -10.13 3.76 -13.58
CA GLU A 329 -9.32 4.98 -13.54
C GLU A 329 -8.18 4.87 -12.52
N ILE A 330 -8.45 4.37 -11.32
CA ILE A 330 -7.45 4.09 -10.28
C ILE A 330 -6.42 3.09 -10.80
N MET A 331 -6.88 2.00 -11.44
CA MET A 331 -5.99 1.01 -12.03
C MET A 331 -5.10 1.62 -13.13
N ALA A 332 -5.63 2.43 -14.02
CA ALA A 332 -4.84 3.10 -15.06
C ALA A 332 -3.83 4.08 -14.46
N MET A 333 -4.28 4.91 -13.51
CA MET A 333 -3.42 5.90 -12.84
C MET A 333 -2.31 5.27 -12.02
N GLY A 334 -2.53 4.10 -11.43
CA GLY A 334 -1.49 3.37 -10.71
C GLY A 334 -0.28 2.99 -11.59
N ILE A 335 -0.52 2.54 -12.83
CA ILE A 335 0.57 2.25 -13.81
C ILE A 335 1.34 3.53 -14.13
N VAL A 336 0.62 4.61 -14.39
CA VAL A 336 1.19 5.93 -14.70
C VAL A 336 2.03 6.43 -13.52
N ALA A 337 1.52 6.28 -12.29
CA ALA A 337 2.19 6.66 -11.05
C ALA A 337 3.56 5.98 -10.89
N PHE A 338 3.61 4.67 -11.09
CA PHE A 338 4.86 3.90 -11.05
C PHE A 338 5.84 4.34 -12.15
N GLY A 339 5.30 4.67 -13.33
CA GLY A 339 6.08 5.20 -14.44
C GLY A 339 6.77 6.52 -14.06
N PHE A 340 6.03 7.47 -13.50
CA PHE A 340 6.57 8.76 -13.07
C PHE A 340 7.55 8.62 -11.91
N GLY A 341 7.29 7.75 -10.93
CA GLY A 341 8.22 7.48 -9.83
C GLY A 341 9.56 6.94 -10.33
N THR A 342 9.52 5.95 -11.22
CA THR A 342 10.72 5.39 -11.86
C THR A 342 11.46 6.44 -12.68
N ALA A 343 10.74 7.22 -13.50
CA ALA A 343 11.30 8.27 -14.33
C ALA A 343 11.94 9.39 -13.50
N GLY A 344 11.26 9.86 -12.46
CA GLY A 344 11.75 10.91 -11.57
C GLY A 344 13.09 10.56 -10.94
N GLY A 345 13.21 9.34 -10.39
CA GLY A 345 14.46 8.88 -9.82
C GLY A 345 15.61 8.77 -10.84
N VAL A 346 15.34 8.21 -12.02
CA VAL A 346 16.35 8.10 -13.09
C VAL A 346 16.76 9.49 -13.63
N LEU A 347 15.82 10.39 -13.83
CA LEU A 347 16.09 11.75 -14.32
C LEU A 347 16.89 12.56 -13.30
N LEU A 348 16.57 12.44 -12.00
CA LEU A 348 17.40 13.09 -10.99
C LEU A 348 18.81 12.51 -10.94
N ALA A 349 18.98 11.19 -11.08
CA ALA A 349 20.31 10.58 -11.17
C ALA A 349 21.11 11.13 -12.37
N LYS A 350 20.44 11.42 -13.50
CA LYS A 350 21.04 12.12 -14.65
C LYS A 350 21.47 13.53 -14.28
N LEU A 351 20.58 14.29 -13.67
CA LEU A 351 20.84 15.68 -13.26
C LEU A 351 22.00 15.73 -12.25
N MET A 352 22.01 14.85 -11.27
CA MET A 352 23.10 14.77 -10.29
C MET A 352 24.45 14.52 -10.94
N ASN A 353 24.49 13.71 -11.99
CA ASN A 353 25.72 13.41 -12.73
C ASN A 353 26.31 14.62 -13.50
N LEU A 354 25.56 15.72 -13.67
CA LEU A 354 26.10 16.97 -14.20
C LEU A 354 26.98 17.69 -13.19
N PHE A 355 26.69 17.53 -11.88
CA PHE A 355 27.37 18.22 -10.80
C PHE A 355 28.35 17.33 -10.02
N LEU A 356 28.21 16.00 -10.13
CA LEU A 356 29.08 15.05 -9.43
C LEU A 356 30.39 14.84 -10.16
N LYS A 357 31.50 14.92 -9.44
CA LYS A 357 32.84 14.55 -9.95
C LYS A 357 32.93 13.06 -10.26
N GLU A 358 32.37 12.21 -9.38
CA GLU A 358 32.24 10.76 -9.59
C GLU A 358 30.83 10.45 -10.06
N LYS A 359 30.73 9.92 -11.27
CA LYS A 359 29.43 9.59 -11.89
C LYS A 359 28.81 8.38 -11.20
N ILE A 360 27.53 8.49 -10.87
CA ILE A 360 26.71 7.37 -10.38
C ILE A 360 26.05 6.66 -11.55
N ASN A 361 25.80 5.37 -11.41
CA ASN A 361 25.00 4.63 -12.38
C ASN A 361 23.54 5.08 -12.26
N ARG A 362 22.98 5.57 -13.34
CA ARG A 362 21.65 6.20 -13.36
C ARG A 362 20.52 5.22 -13.06
N LEU A 363 20.76 3.92 -13.27
CA LEU A 363 19.78 2.88 -12.93
C LEU A 363 19.41 2.86 -11.45
N ILE A 364 20.33 3.25 -10.54
CA ILE A 364 20.01 3.23 -9.10
C ILE A 364 18.89 4.21 -8.73
N GLY A 365 18.67 5.26 -9.55
CA GLY A 365 17.58 6.20 -9.34
C GLY A 365 16.19 5.54 -9.44
N SER A 366 16.03 4.53 -10.31
CA SER A 366 14.75 3.79 -10.41
C SER A 366 14.40 3.03 -9.14
N ALA A 367 15.37 2.74 -8.30
CA ALA A 367 15.16 2.07 -7.02
C ALA A 367 14.56 2.99 -5.93
N GLY A 368 14.44 4.29 -6.19
CA GLY A 368 13.87 5.26 -5.24
C GLY A 368 12.38 5.04 -4.93
N VAL A 369 11.66 4.20 -5.68
CA VAL A 369 10.32 3.74 -5.29
C VAL A 369 10.41 2.77 -4.12
N SER A 370 9.41 2.77 -3.23
CA SER A 370 9.45 2.04 -1.94
C SER A 370 9.30 0.53 -2.02
N ALA A 371 9.22 -0.07 -3.22
CA ALA A 371 9.13 -1.52 -3.38
C ALA A 371 10.44 -2.22 -2.96
N VAL A 372 10.64 -2.39 -1.66
CA VAL A 372 11.85 -2.95 -1.05
C VAL A 372 11.75 -4.48 -0.94
N PRO A 373 12.79 -5.23 -1.32
CA PRO A 373 14.00 -4.85 -2.06
C PRO A 373 13.86 -4.99 -3.58
N MET A 374 12.63 -5.09 -4.09
CA MET A 374 12.33 -5.50 -5.47
C MET A 374 12.87 -4.49 -6.49
N ALA A 375 12.64 -3.19 -6.29
CA ALA A 375 13.12 -2.15 -7.21
C ALA A 375 14.65 -2.10 -7.29
N ALA A 376 15.35 -2.33 -6.17
CA ALA A 376 16.81 -2.42 -6.14
C ALA A 376 17.32 -3.65 -6.94
N ARG A 377 16.63 -4.79 -6.83
CA ARG A 377 16.94 -6.00 -7.63
C ARG A 377 16.73 -5.77 -9.12
N VAL A 378 15.68 -5.05 -9.50
CA VAL A 378 15.43 -4.70 -10.91
C VAL A 378 16.56 -3.85 -11.46
N SER A 379 17.02 -2.84 -10.70
CA SER A 379 18.18 -2.02 -11.09
C SER A 379 19.45 -2.87 -11.29
N GLN A 380 19.69 -3.83 -10.40
CA GLN A 380 20.79 -4.80 -10.51
C GLN A 380 20.68 -5.63 -11.79
N VAL A 381 19.52 -6.26 -12.03
CA VAL A 381 19.30 -7.15 -13.19
C VAL A 381 19.47 -6.39 -14.52
N VAL A 382 18.95 -5.17 -14.61
CA VAL A 382 19.10 -4.34 -15.82
C VAL A 382 20.55 -3.92 -16.01
N GLY A 383 21.27 -3.57 -14.94
CA GLY A 383 22.69 -3.20 -15.01
C GLY A 383 23.59 -4.38 -15.40
N GLN A 384 23.37 -5.56 -14.85
CA GLN A 384 24.15 -6.76 -15.18
C GLN A 384 23.97 -7.24 -16.61
N LYS A 385 22.80 -7.00 -17.23
CA LYS A 385 22.59 -7.31 -18.66
C LYS A 385 23.48 -6.49 -19.58
N GLU A 386 23.86 -5.28 -19.17
CA GLU A 386 24.75 -4.39 -19.96
C GLU A 386 26.22 -4.55 -19.58
N ASN A 387 26.51 -4.91 -18.33
CA ASN A 387 27.85 -5.18 -17.82
C ASN A 387 27.78 -6.23 -16.69
N PRO A 388 28.17 -7.50 -16.94
CA PRO A 388 28.08 -8.57 -15.95
C PRO A 388 28.87 -8.34 -14.66
N SER A 389 29.93 -7.52 -14.68
CA SER A 389 30.72 -7.16 -13.51
C SER A 389 30.13 -6.04 -12.66
N ASN A 390 28.94 -5.51 -13.03
CA ASN A 390 28.34 -4.37 -12.38
C ASN A 390 27.44 -4.80 -11.22
N PHE A 391 27.89 -4.58 -9.99
CA PHE A 391 27.15 -4.89 -8.76
C PHE A 391 26.46 -3.64 -8.22
N LEU A 392 25.25 -3.36 -8.71
CA LEU A 392 24.48 -2.17 -8.34
C LEU A 392 23.60 -2.35 -7.11
N LEU A 393 23.33 -3.59 -6.65
CA LEU A 393 22.34 -3.88 -5.62
C LEU A 393 22.54 -3.03 -4.36
N MET A 394 23.75 -3.04 -3.81
CA MET A 394 24.06 -2.28 -2.59
C MET A 394 23.91 -0.77 -2.76
N HIS A 395 24.23 -0.26 -3.95
CA HIS A 395 24.03 1.15 -4.27
C HIS A 395 22.57 1.50 -4.50
N ALA A 396 21.79 0.59 -5.09
CA ALA A 396 20.37 0.76 -5.33
C ALA A 396 19.53 0.63 -4.03
N MET A 397 20.03 -0.12 -3.03
CA MET A 397 19.38 -0.21 -1.73
C MET A 397 19.31 1.15 -1.01
N GLY A 398 20.32 2.03 -1.18
CA GLY A 398 20.28 3.36 -0.60
C GLY A 398 19.05 4.18 -1.01
N PRO A 399 18.85 4.45 -2.31
CA PRO A 399 17.63 5.10 -2.80
C PRO A 399 16.35 4.34 -2.47
N ASN A 400 16.39 3.00 -2.50
CA ASN A 400 15.21 2.17 -2.23
C ASN A 400 14.68 2.36 -0.80
N VAL A 401 15.58 2.33 0.17
CA VAL A 401 15.25 2.56 1.58
C VAL A 401 14.89 4.03 1.84
N ALA A 402 15.54 4.96 1.13
CA ALA A 402 15.17 6.37 1.15
C ALA A 402 13.74 6.59 0.65
N GLY A 403 13.31 5.80 -0.33
CA GLY A 403 11.93 5.80 -0.84
C GLY A 403 10.90 5.47 0.24
N VAL A 404 11.16 4.50 1.12
CA VAL A 404 10.24 4.13 2.22
C VAL A 404 10.06 5.31 3.20
N ILE A 405 11.15 5.97 3.55
CA ILE A 405 11.08 7.18 4.39
C ILE A 405 10.32 8.27 3.64
N GLY A 406 10.59 8.43 2.34
CA GLY A 406 9.95 9.41 1.47
C GLY A 406 8.44 9.19 1.32
N SER A 407 7.99 7.96 1.10
CA SER A 407 6.55 7.62 1.00
C SER A 407 5.82 7.86 2.32
N ALA A 408 6.42 7.52 3.46
CA ALA A 408 5.84 7.77 4.78
C ALA A 408 5.74 9.28 5.09
N ILE A 409 6.75 10.09 4.70
CA ILE A 409 6.70 11.55 4.83
C ILE A 409 5.64 12.12 3.89
N ALA A 410 5.57 11.67 2.63
CA ALA A 410 4.56 12.11 1.68
C ALA A 410 3.14 11.79 2.18
N ALA A 411 2.93 10.59 2.75
CA ALA A 411 1.68 10.22 3.40
C ALA A 411 1.31 11.18 4.53
N GLY A 412 2.26 11.50 5.40
CA GLY A 412 2.05 12.46 6.47
C GLY A 412 1.69 13.86 5.95
N VAL A 413 2.38 14.33 4.92
CA VAL A 413 2.07 15.63 4.27
C VAL A 413 0.65 15.62 3.68
N LEU A 414 0.28 14.56 2.93
CA LEU A 414 -1.06 14.45 2.36
C LEU A 414 -2.15 14.41 3.43
N MET A 415 -1.93 13.67 4.53
CA MET A 415 -2.86 13.66 5.66
C MET A 415 -2.93 14.99 6.40
N SER A 416 -1.83 15.73 6.47
CA SER A 416 -1.83 17.06 7.12
C SER A 416 -2.54 18.12 6.29
N LEU A 417 -2.58 17.96 4.95
CA LEU A 417 -3.21 18.92 4.04
C LEU A 417 -4.69 18.62 3.81
N PHE A 418 -5.09 17.33 3.83
CA PHE A 418 -6.41 16.90 3.36
C PHE A 418 -7.19 16.05 4.39
N GLY A 419 -6.58 15.72 5.55
CA GLY A 419 -7.19 14.95 6.64
C GLY A 419 -7.89 15.81 7.69
#